data_ee702b7624240d27b3b385af398c1b60
#
_entry.id   ee702b7624240d27b3b385af398c1b60
#
_cell.length_a   1.000
_cell.length_b   1.000
_cell.length_c   1.000
_cell.angle_alpha   90.00
_cell.angle_beta   90.00
_cell.angle_gamma   90.00
#
_symmetry.space_group_name_H-M   'P 1'
#
loop_
_entity.id
_entity.type
_entity.pdbx_description
1 polymer ?
#
loop_
_entity_poly.entity_id
_entity_poly.type
_entity_poly.pdbx_seq_one_letter_code
_entity_poly.pdbx_strand_id
1 'polypeptide(L)'
;EMLRSLVGSEMCIRDRITQHMPAGFTRSFAQRLDALCAVTVREAVHGDRVLPGHVYLAPGGDTHMRLGRSGANYVIELEASEPVNRHRPSVDVLFNSAAIAAGKNAIGVILTGMGKDGAAGMLAMHRAGAHTIAQDEASCVVFGMPREAIAIGAADEVVALSAISERILTRLGDRGHRV
;
A
#
# COMPACT_ATOMS: atom_id res chain seq x y z
N GLU A 1 -12.44 -5.20 6.10
CA GLU A 1 -13.34 -4.06 6.33
C GLU A 1 -12.88 -2.80 5.57
N MET A 2 -11.60 -2.44 5.63
CA MET A 2 -11.02 -1.31 4.90
C MET A 2 -11.26 -1.37 3.39
N LEU A 3 -11.02 -2.50 2.73
CA LEU A 3 -11.26 -2.66 1.30
C LEU A 3 -12.76 -2.71 0.94
N ARG A 4 -13.64 -3.12 1.87
CA ARG A 4 -15.10 -3.06 1.67
C ARG A 4 -15.64 -1.64 1.66
N SER A 5 -15.06 -0.73 2.42
CA SER A 5 -15.53 0.66 2.51
C SER A 5 -15.01 1.55 1.40
N LEU A 6 -14.01 1.11 0.63
CA LEU A 6 -13.57 1.77 -0.61
C LEU A 6 -14.56 1.57 -1.77
N VAL A 7 -15.64 0.81 -1.54
CA VAL A 7 -16.74 0.55 -2.48
C VAL A 7 -17.64 1.78 -2.57
N GLY A 8 -17.73 2.39 -3.73
CA GLY A 8 -18.74 3.40 -4.04
C GLY A 8 -18.26 4.72 -4.62
N SER A 9 -16.96 4.95 -4.73
CA SER A 9 -16.45 6.06 -5.52
C SER A 9 -15.96 5.55 -6.88
N GLU A 10 -16.53 6.03 -7.96
CA GLU A 10 -16.05 5.83 -9.34
C GLU A 10 -14.66 6.43 -9.56
N MET A 11 -13.97 6.79 -8.48
CA MET A 11 -12.65 7.38 -8.54
C MET A 11 -11.61 6.33 -8.88
N CYS A 12 -10.65 6.74 -9.69
CA CYS A 12 -9.55 5.97 -10.24
C CYS A 12 -8.57 5.45 -9.17
N ILE A 13 -9.07 4.76 -8.13
CA ILE A 13 -8.24 4.13 -7.10
C ILE A 13 -7.45 3.00 -7.74
N ARG A 14 -6.15 3.02 -7.52
CA ARG A 14 -5.19 2.03 -8.03
C ARG A 14 -4.34 1.60 -6.85
N ASP A 15 -4.66 0.46 -6.23
CA ASP A 15 -4.04 0.06 -4.98
C ASP A 15 -2.99 -1.02 -5.17
N ARG A 16 -1.95 -0.97 -4.35
CA ARG A 16 -0.92 -2.00 -4.21
C ARG A 16 -0.77 -2.30 -2.74
N ILE A 17 -0.78 -3.58 -2.42
CA ILE A 17 -0.70 -4.07 -1.06
C ILE A 17 0.51 -4.99 -0.92
N THR A 18 1.34 -4.73 0.07
CA THR A 18 2.34 -5.67 0.55
C THR A 18 1.91 -6.21 1.89
N GLN A 19 1.85 -7.53 2.00
CA GLN A 19 1.58 -8.25 3.23
C GLN A 19 2.67 -9.29 3.44
N HIS A 20 3.18 -9.40 4.67
CA HIS A 20 4.18 -10.40 5.02
C HIS A 20 3.53 -11.79 5.09
N MET A 21 3.38 -12.43 3.95
CA MET A 21 2.78 -13.76 3.81
C MET A 21 3.71 -14.69 3.04
N PRO A 22 3.76 -15.98 3.40
CA PRO A 22 4.52 -16.97 2.64
C PRO A 22 3.98 -17.18 1.23
N ALA A 23 4.83 -17.77 0.37
CA ALA A 23 4.44 -18.22 -0.96
C ALA A 23 3.20 -19.12 -0.92
N GLY A 24 2.31 -18.96 -1.88
CA GLY A 24 1.08 -19.75 -2.02
C GLY A 24 -0.11 -19.23 -1.22
N PHE A 25 0.11 -18.48 -0.13
CA PHE A 25 -1.00 -17.90 0.66
C PHE A 25 -1.53 -16.60 0.04
N THR A 26 -0.71 -15.83 -0.62
CA THR A 26 -1.08 -14.54 -1.21
C THR A 26 -2.11 -14.67 -2.30
N ARG A 27 -2.05 -15.74 -3.12
CA ARG A 27 -3.05 -16.00 -4.17
C ARG A 27 -4.45 -16.27 -3.57
N SER A 28 -4.55 -17.17 -2.59
CA SER A 28 -5.83 -17.48 -1.93
C SER A 28 -6.37 -16.28 -1.15
N PHE A 29 -5.50 -15.47 -0.56
CA PHE A 29 -5.88 -14.25 0.12
C PHE A 29 -6.42 -13.20 -0.87
N ALA A 30 -5.77 -13.01 -2.01
CA ALA A 30 -6.26 -12.12 -3.07
C ALA A 30 -7.64 -12.56 -3.58
N GLN A 31 -7.83 -13.85 -3.86
CA GLN A 31 -9.13 -14.40 -4.27
C GLN A 31 -10.23 -14.17 -3.24
N ARG A 32 -9.91 -14.34 -1.96
CA ARG A 32 -10.87 -14.07 -0.88
C ARG A 32 -11.25 -12.59 -0.80
N LEU A 33 -10.29 -11.68 -0.96
CA LEU A 33 -10.55 -10.25 -1.01
C LEU A 33 -11.38 -9.88 -2.24
N ASP A 34 -11.06 -10.45 -3.41
CA ASP A 34 -11.80 -10.23 -4.65
C ASP A 34 -13.29 -10.58 -4.50
N ALA A 35 -13.60 -11.71 -3.84
CA ALA A 35 -14.98 -12.12 -3.56
C ALA A 35 -15.73 -11.21 -2.55
N LEU A 36 -15.02 -10.38 -1.78
CA LEU A 36 -15.58 -9.54 -0.72
C LEU A 36 -15.65 -8.05 -1.10
N CYS A 37 -14.91 -7.64 -2.12
CA CYS A 37 -14.75 -6.24 -2.51
C CYS A 37 -15.44 -5.96 -3.85
N ALA A 38 -15.84 -4.72 -4.09
CA ALA A 38 -16.38 -4.31 -5.41
C ALA A 38 -15.26 -4.03 -6.41
N VAL A 39 -14.02 -3.84 -5.96
CA VAL A 39 -12.84 -3.69 -6.80
C VAL A 39 -12.26 -5.06 -7.12
N THR A 40 -11.62 -5.20 -8.28
CA THR A 40 -10.91 -6.43 -8.63
C THR A 40 -9.63 -6.56 -7.82
N VAL A 41 -9.49 -7.65 -7.07
CA VAL A 41 -8.29 -7.93 -6.26
C VAL A 41 -7.57 -9.16 -6.81
N ARG A 42 -6.29 -9.03 -7.11
CA ARG A 42 -5.48 -10.14 -7.60
C ARG A 42 -4.05 -10.10 -7.10
N GLU A 43 -3.43 -11.27 -7.08
CA GLU A 43 -1.98 -11.34 -6.90
C GLU A 43 -1.29 -10.71 -8.11
N ALA A 44 -0.30 -9.86 -7.86
CA ALA A 44 0.39 -9.09 -8.89
C ALA A 44 1.27 -9.99 -9.78
N VAL A 45 1.35 -9.64 -11.06
CA VAL A 45 2.25 -10.26 -12.04
C VAL A 45 3.20 -9.20 -12.57
N HIS A 46 4.45 -9.59 -12.86
CA HIS A 46 5.43 -8.67 -13.45
C HIS A 46 4.93 -8.08 -14.77
N GLY A 47 5.03 -6.77 -14.92
CA GLY A 47 4.55 -6.06 -16.11
C GLY A 47 3.06 -5.68 -16.07
N ASP A 48 2.31 -6.05 -15.03
CA ASP A 48 0.92 -5.62 -14.88
C ASP A 48 0.80 -4.11 -14.95
N ARG A 49 -0.12 -3.61 -15.81
CA ARG A 49 -0.53 -2.20 -15.76
C ARG A 49 -1.41 -1.98 -14.54
N VAL A 50 -1.12 -0.91 -13.81
CA VAL A 50 -1.92 -0.51 -12.65
C VAL A 50 -3.18 0.20 -13.13
N LEU A 51 -4.30 -0.53 -13.15
CA LEU A 51 -5.58 -0.07 -13.68
C LEU A 51 -6.47 0.51 -12.58
N PRO A 52 -7.35 1.48 -12.91
CA PRO A 52 -8.41 1.92 -12.01
C PRO A 52 -9.30 0.76 -11.57
N GLY A 53 -9.77 0.80 -10.32
CA GLY A 53 -10.64 -0.24 -9.75
C GLY A 53 -9.94 -1.57 -9.50
N HIS A 54 -8.61 -1.61 -9.54
CA HIS A 54 -7.83 -2.83 -9.29
C HIS A 54 -6.90 -2.67 -8.10
N VAL A 55 -6.80 -3.75 -7.33
CA VAL A 55 -5.88 -3.92 -6.20
C VAL A 55 -4.90 -5.04 -6.53
N TYR A 56 -3.62 -4.75 -6.41
CA TYR A 56 -2.53 -5.69 -6.68
C TYR A 56 -1.86 -6.09 -5.37
N LEU A 57 -1.96 -7.36 -5.00
CA LEU A 57 -1.30 -7.92 -3.82
C LEU A 57 0.07 -8.47 -4.21
N ALA A 58 1.11 -8.06 -3.49
CA ALA A 58 2.46 -8.57 -3.70
C ALA A 58 2.50 -10.09 -3.48
N PRO A 59 3.06 -10.88 -4.43
CA PRO A 59 3.21 -12.32 -4.22
C PRO A 59 4.19 -12.59 -3.09
N GLY A 60 3.84 -13.55 -2.24
CA GLY A 60 4.75 -14.07 -1.22
C GLY A 60 5.81 -14.97 -1.84
N GLY A 61 7.00 -15.02 -1.24
CA GLY A 61 8.08 -15.91 -1.68
C GLY A 61 9.34 -15.18 -2.12
N ASP A 62 9.69 -15.25 -3.41
CA ASP A 62 11.03 -14.93 -3.88
C ASP A 62 11.20 -13.53 -4.50
N THR A 63 10.16 -12.71 -4.48
CA THR A 63 10.19 -11.40 -5.11
C THR A 63 9.71 -10.29 -4.19
N HIS A 64 10.19 -9.08 -4.44
CA HIS A 64 9.60 -7.84 -3.96
C HIS A 64 8.72 -7.22 -5.04
N MET A 65 7.62 -6.59 -4.64
CA MET A 65 6.80 -5.78 -5.55
C MET A 65 7.24 -4.33 -5.50
N ARG A 66 7.44 -3.74 -6.67
CA ARG A 66 7.78 -2.33 -6.88
C ARG A 66 6.76 -1.67 -7.79
N LEU A 67 6.63 -0.37 -7.67
CA LEU A 67 5.91 0.46 -8.61
C LEU A 67 6.89 1.07 -9.60
N GLY A 68 6.74 0.73 -10.87
CA GLY A 68 7.50 1.30 -11.98
C GLY A 68 6.64 2.23 -12.84
N ARG A 69 7.28 2.79 -13.88
CA ARG A 69 6.62 3.56 -14.93
C ARG A 69 6.96 3.02 -16.31
N SER A 70 5.94 2.95 -17.18
CA SER A 70 6.08 2.70 -18.60
C SER A 70 5.36 3.82 -19.35
N GLY A 71 6.11 4.82 -19.80
CA GLY A 71 5.55 6.05 -20.33
C GLY A 71 4.68 6.77 -19.29
N ALA A 72 3.43 7.04 -19.64
CA ALA A 72 2.45 7.68 -18.75
C ALA A 72 1.79 6.70 -17.77
N ASN A 73 2.02 5.39 -17.89
CA ASN A 73 1.34 4.38 -17.08
C ASN A 73 2.21 3.92 -15.91
N TYR A 74 1.55 3.58 -14.81
CA TYR A 74 2.17 2.83 -13.73
C TYR A 74 2.14 1.34 -14.05
N VAL A 75 3.20 0.63 -13.71
CA VAL A 75 3.36 -0.82 -13.90
C VAL A 75 3.87 -1.48 -12.64
N ILE A 76 3.54 -2.75 -12.46
CA ILE A 76 4.09 -3.59 -11.42
C ILE A 76 5.41 -4.19 -11.88
N GLU A 77 6.42 -4.06 -11.05
CA GLU A 77 7.71 -4.74 -11.23
C GLU A 77 7.90 -5.73 -10.08
N LEU A 78 8.12 -7.00 -10.42
CA LEU A 78 8.51 -8.02 -9.45
C LEU A 78 10.01 -8.26 -9.61
N GLU A 79 10.75 -8.06 -8.53
CA GLU A 79 12.21 -8.16 -8.49
C GLU A 79 12.63 -9.25 -7.50
N ALA A 80 13.39 -10.23 -8.00
CA ALA A 80 14.02 -11.24 -7.16
C ALA A 80 15.28 -10.62 -6.53
N SER A 81 15.25 -10.43 -5.23
CA SER A 81 16.39 -9.90 -4.47
C SER A 81 16.36 -10.40 -3.03
N GLU A 82 17.40 -10.11 -2.27
CA GLU A 82 17.50 -10.51 -0.87
C GLU A 82 16.39 -9.91 -0.01
N PRO A 83 15.98 -10.58 1.07
CA PRO A 83 15.00 -10.05 2.01
C PRO A 83 15.42 -8.69 2.57
N VAL A 84 14.49 -7.72 2.57
CA VAL A 84 14.67 -6.41 3.19
C VAL A 84 13.92 -6.42 4.54
N ASN A 85 14.58 -5.97 5.62
CA ASN A 85 14.07 -6.07 7.01
C ASN A 85 13.64 -7.50 7.41
N ARG A 86 14.26 -8.53 6.84
CA ARG A 86 13.95 -9.96 6.99
C ARG A 86 12.61 -10.37 6.33
N HIS A 87 12.05 -9.54 5.48
CA HIS A 87 10.78 -9.79 4.77
C HIS A 87 10.96 -9.81 3.27
N ARG A 88 10.26 -10.71 2.61
CA ARG A 88 10.07 -10.77 1.18
C ARG A 88 8.69 -11.36 0.89
N PRO A 89 7.75 -10.51 0.40
CA PRO A 89 7.92 -9.11 0.01
C PRO A 89 8.12 -8.19 1.21
N SER A 90 8.77 -7.03 0.99
CA SER A 90 8.97 -5.96 1.98
C SER A 90 8.12 -4.73 1.63
N VAL A 91 7.56 -4.09 2.66
CA VAL A 91 6.80 -2.84 2.54
C VAL A 91 7.72 -1.67 2.18
N ASP A 92 8.93 -1.62 2.74
CA ASP A 92 9.90 -0.57 2.41
C ASP A 92 10.24 -0.55 0.92
N VAL A 93 10.35 -1.72 0.27
CA VAL A 93 10.63 -1.80 -1.16
C VAL A 93 9.50 -1.20 -1.99
N LEU A 94 8.25 -1.55 -1.67
CA LEU A 94 7.09 -0.97 -2.35
C LEU A 94 7.01 0.54 -2.13
N PHE A 95 7.13 1.00 -0.89
CA PHE A 95 6.99 2.42 -0.55
C PHE A 95 8.10 3.27 -1.16
N ASN A 96 9.35 2.83 -1.12
CA ASN A 96 10.45 3.53 -1.78
C ASN A 96 10.22 3.67 -3.28
N SER A 97 9.78 2.61 -3.95
CA SER A 97 9.45 2.66 -5.38
C SER A 97 8.27 3.59 -5.67
N ALA A 98 7.25 3.60 -4.81
CA ALA A 98 6.10 4.49 -4.93
C ALA A 98 6.49 5.96 -4.72
N ALA A 99 7.41 6.26 -3.80
CA ALA A 99 7.96 7.60 -3.60
C ALA A 99 8.61 8.13 -4.89
N ILE A 100 9.38 7.29 -5.58
CA ILE A 100 10.06 7.66 -6.83
C ILE A 100 9.07 7.77 -7.99
N ALA A 101 8.21 6.77 -8.18
CA ALA A 101 7.36 6.67 -9.36
C ALA A 101 6.13 7.58 -9.29
N ALA A 102 5.52 7.76 -8.12
CA ALA A 102 4.26 8.49 -7.95
C ALA A 102 4.42 9.80 -7.16
N GLY A 103 5.37 9.88 -6.23
CA GLY A 103 5.61 11.07 -5.42
C GLY A 103 4.33 11.58 -4.78
N LYS A 104 4.05 12.87 -4.95
CA LYS A 104 2.84 13.53 -4.43
C LYS A 104 1.52 12.92 -4.88
N ASN A 105 1.50 12.08 -5.90
CA ASN A 105 0.29 11.43 -6.41
C ASN A 105 -0.04 10.12 -5.66
N ALA A 106 0.79 9.70 -4.71
CA ALA A 106 0.54 8.54 -3.87
C ALA A 106 -0.09 8.91 -2.52
N ILE A 107 -0.75 7.92 -1.91
CA ILE A 107 -1.10 7.89 -0.49
C ILE A 107 -0.44 6.64 0.09
N GLY A 108 0.35 6.82 1.15
CA GLY A 108 0.98 5.73 1.88
C GLY A 108 0.17 5.38 3.12
N VAL A 109 -0.13 4.10 3.33
CA VAL A 109 -0.86 3.65 4.53
C VAL A 109 -0.10 2.51 5.17
N ILE A 110 0.17 2.62 6.48
CA ILE A 110 0.80 1.57 7.26
C ILE A 110 -0.15 1.10 8.36
N LEU A 111 -0.36 -0.22 8.42
CA LEU A 111 -1.30 -0.85 9.33
C LEU A 111 -0.56 -1.71 10.37
N THR A 112 -1.35 -2.23 11.31
CA THR A 112 -0.88 -3.16 12.34
C THR A 112 0.12 -4.18 11.79
N GLY A 113 1.22 -4.37 12.48
CA GLY A 113 2.27 -5.31 12.13
C GLY A 113 3.45 -5.23 13.09
N MET A 114 4.20 -6.32 13.16
CA MET A 114 5.40 -6.43 13.99
C MET A 114 6.63 -5.92 13.23
N GLY A 115 7.54 -5.25 13.94
CA GLY A 115 8.81 -4.78 13.39
C GLY A 115 8.75 -3.35 12.87
N LYS A 116 9.65 -3.02 11.95
CA LYS A 116 9.86 -1.66 11.43
C LYS A 116 9.77 -1.55 9.90
N ASP A 117 9.47 -2.67 9.22
CA ASP A 117 9.37 -2.67 7.76
C ASP A 117 8.27 -1.70 7.31
N GLY A 118 8.55 -0.90 6.31
CA GLY A 118 7.66 0.15 5.80
C GLY A 118 7.87 1.54 6.43
N ALA A 119 8.53 1.65 7.58
CA ALA A 119 8.73 2.94 8.23
C ALA A 119 9.66 3.86 7.40
N ALA A 120 10.80 3.35 6.95
CA ALA A 120 11.75 4.12 6.15
C ALA A 120 11.18 4.46 4.76
N GLY A 121 10.50 3.51 4.11
CA GLY A 121 9.83 3.75 2.84
C GLY A 121 8.68 4.76 2.95
N MET A 122 7.91 4.72 4.05
CA MET A 122 6.86 5.70 4.31
C MET A 122 7.44 7.11 4.51
N LEU A 123 8.58 7.24 5.20
CA LEU A 123 9.29 8.50 5.31
C LEU A 123 9.76 9.01 3.93
N ALA A 124 10.23 8.12 3.06
CA ALA A 124 10.58 8.48 1.70
C ALA A 124 9.36 8.98 0.90
N MET A 125 8.19 8.32 1.05
CA MET A 125 6.94 8.78 0.45
C MET A 125 6.53 10.16 0.98
N HIS A 126 6.56 10.37 2.30
CA HIS A 126 6.26 11.65 2.92
C HIS A 126 7.17 12.77 2.37
N ARG A 127 8.48 12.54 2.31
CA ARG A 127 9.46 13.50 1.75
C ARG A 127 9.25 13.77 0.25
N ALA A 128 8.71 12.81 -0.49
CA ALA A 128 8.33 12.98 -1.89
C ALA A 128 6.97 13.70 -2.08
N GLY A 129 6.34 14.14 -1.00
CA GLY A 129 5.07 14.87 -0.99
C GLY A 129 3.83 13.98 -1.08
N ALA A 130 3.97 12.66 -0.90
CA ALA A 130 2.83 11.77 -0.72
C ALA A 130 2.16 12.05 0.63
N HIS A 131 0.85 11.87 0.69
CA HIS A 131 0.14 11.90 1.96
C HIS A 131 0.28 10.54 2.65
N THR A 132 0.56 10.54 3.96
CA THR A 132 0.89 9.31 4.69
C THR A 132 0.02 9.15 5.93
N ILE A 133 -0.53 7.95 6.12
CA ILE A 133 -1.46 7.61 7.20
C ILE A 133 -0.94 6.40 7.96
N ALA A 134 -0.84 6.49 9.28
CA ALA A 134 -0.54 5.37 10.14
C ALA A 134 -1.77 4.99 10.99
N GLN A 135 -1.96 3.69 11.19
CA GLN A 135 -2.96 3.18 12.12
C GLN A 135 -2.57 3.54 13.55
N ASP A 136 -3.54 3.97 14.37
CA ASP A 136 -3.34 4.30 15.78
C ASP A 136 -3.07 3.05 16.64
N GLU A 137 -2.54 3.27 17.84
CA GLU A 137 -2.22 2.21 18.79
C GLU A 137 -3.48 1.47 19.25
N ALA A 138 -4.54 2.20 19.54
CA ALA A 138 -5.76 1.66 20.15
C ALA A 138 -6.47 0.63 19.25
N SER A 139 -6.40 0.78 17.94
CA SER A 139 -7.00 -0.15 16.98
C SER A 139 -6.03 -1.19 16.42
N CYS A 140 -4.73 -1.09 16.73
CA CYS A 140 -3.73 -2.08 16.32
C CYS A 140 -3.84 -3.38 17.12
N VAL A 141 -3.72 -4.53 16.44
CA VAL A 141 -3.45 -5.82 17.10
C VAL A 141 -2.00 -5.87 17.60
N VAL A 142 -1.06 -5.39 16.76
CA VAL A 142 0.36 -5.23 17.08
C VAL A 142 0.81 -3.85 16.65
N PHE A 143 1.09 -2.98 17.61
CA PHE A 143 1.57 -1.62 17.37
C PHE A 143 3.09 -1.60 17.21
N GLY A 144 3.61 -2.20 16.13
CA GLY A 144 5.03 -2.22 15.80
C GLY A 144 5.34 -1.34 14.58
N MET A 145 4.94 -1.77 13.40
CA MET A 145 5.19 -1.03 12.15
C MET A 145 4.64 0.40 12.18
N PRO A 146 3.39 0.67 12.60
CA PRO A 146 2.89 2.03 12.72
C PRO A 146 3.68 2.87 13.73
N ARG A 147 4.03 2.29 14.90
CA ARG A 147 4.82 2.98 15.92
C ARG A 147 6.15 3.48 15.36
N GLU A 148 6.88 2.62 14.66
CA GLU A 148 8.18 2.98 14.08
C GLU A 148 8.04 4.08 13.01
N ALA A 149 6.99 4.03 12.18
CA ALA A 149 6.71 5.07 11.19
C ALA A 149 6.37 6.43 11.86
N ILE A 150 5.55 6.42 12.90
CA ILE A 150 5.18 7.61 13.68
C ILE A 150 6.42 8.18 14.38
N ALA A 151 7.24 7.34 15.00
CA ALA A 151 8.42 7.76 15.76
C ALA A 151 9.45 8.52 14.91
N ILE A 152 9.57 8.19 13.63
CA ILE A 152 10.49 8.87 12.71
C ILE A 152 9.83 10.04 11.94
N GLY A 153 8.59 10.40 12.26
CA GLY A 153 7.86 11.48 11.59
C GLY A 153 7.44 11.16 10.15
N ALA A 154 7.18 9.88 9.86
CA ALA A 154 6.79 9.43 8.52
C ALA A 154 5.28 9.55 8.26
N ALA A 155 4.44 9.79 9.29
CA ALA A 155 3.00 9.84 9.17
C ALA A 155 2.47 11.29 9.27
N ASP A 156 1.69 11.72 8.28
CA ASP A 156 0.94 12.98 8.34
C ASP A 156 -0.27 12.87 9.26
N GLU A 157 -0.92 11.71 9.26
CA GLU A 157 -2.10 11.42 10.09
C GLU A 157 -1.94 10.08 10.82
N VAL A 158 -2.42 10.07 12.07
CA VAL A 158 -2.53 8.84 12.88
C VAL A 158 -4.00 8.66 13.23
N VAL A 159 -4.63 7.59 12.73
CA VAL A 159 -6.07 7.41 12.83
C VAL A 159 -6.47 5.96 13.12
N ALA A 160 -7.64 5.77 13.71
CA ALA A 160 -8.18 4.44 13.95
C ALA A 160 -8.43 3.68 12.63
N LEU A 161 -8.29 2.36 12.67
CA LEU A 161 -8.48 1.49 11.49
C LEU A 161 -9.81 1.77 10.77
N SER A 162 -10.89 2.01 11.53
CA SER A 162 -12.23 2.30 10.98
C SER A 162 -12.32 3.63 10.21
N ALA A 163 -11.42 4.57 10.48
CA ALA A 163 -11.42 5.89 9.83
C ALA A 163 -10.49 5.97 8.61
N ILE A 164 -9.59 5.00 8.41
CA ILE A 164 -8.55 5.06 7.36
C ILE A 164 -9.17 5.16 5.96
N SER A 165 -10.20 4.37 5.67
CA SER A 165 -10.85 4.39 4.35
C SER A 165 -11.49 5.74 4.03
N GLU A 166 -12.18 6.35 5.00
CA GLU A 166 -12.77 7.68 4.84
C GLU A 166 -11.69 8.74 4.58
N ARG A 167 -10.56 8.66 5.30
CA ARG A 167 -9.43 9.58 5.09
C ARG A 167 -8.83 9.44 3.70
N ILE A 168 -8.65 8.20 3.21
CA ILE A 168 -8.17 7.96 1.84
C ILE A 168 -9.13 8.59 0.83
N LEU A 169 -10.45 8.34 0.95
CA LEU A 169 -11.46 8.86 0.04
C LEU A 169 -11.52 10.40 0.04
N THR A 170 -11.48 11.02 1.22
CA THR A 170 -11.44 12.48 1.35
C THR A 170 -10.23 13.06 0.62
N ARG A 171 -9.04 12.49 0.81
CA ARG A 171 -7.81 12.96 0.15
C ARG A 171 -7.84 12.78 -1.38
N LEU A 172 -8.49 11.74 -1.87
CA LEU A 172 -8.69 11.52 -3.30
C LEU A 172 -9.69 12.53 -3.88
N GLY A 173 -10.78 12.84 -3.15
CA GLY A 173 -11.77 13.85 -3.55
C GLY A 173 -11.16 15.25 -3.68
N ASP A 174 -10.35 15.67 -2.71
CA ASP A 174 -9.65 16.96 -2.71
C ASP A 174 -8.70 17.11 -3.92
N ARG A 175 -8.17 16.00 -4.44
CA ARG A 175 -7.30 15.99 -5.63
C ARG A 175 -8.08 16.04 -6.94
N GLY A 176 -9.29 15.49 -6.99
CA GLY A 176 -10.15 15.47 -8.17
C GLY A 176 -10.71 16.86 -8.56
N HIS A 177 -10.68 17.83 -7.66
CA HIS A 177 -11.13 19.21 -7.89
C HIS A 177 -10.02 20.16 -8.41
N ARG A 178 -8.82 19.64 -8.67
CA ARG A 178 -7.69 20.40 -9.24
C ARG A 178 -7.39 19.95 -10.66
N VAL A 179 -8.39 20.10 -11.54
CA VAL A 179 -8.21 20.07 -13.02
C VAL A 179 -8.50 21.45 -13.56
#